data_a74c72dcf1bf6c097115087441cf0e5f
#
_entry.id   a74c72dcf1bf6c097115087441cf0e5f
#
_cell.length_a   1.000
_cell.length_b   1.000
_cell.length_c   1.000
_cell.angle_alpha   90.00
_cell.angle_beta   90.00
_cell.angle_gamma   90.00
#
_symmetry.space_group_name_H-M   'P 1'
#
loop_
_entity.id
_entity.type
_entity.pdbx_description
1 polymer ?
#
loop_
_entity_poly.entity_id
_entity_poly.type
_entity_poly.pdbx_seq_one_letter_code
_entity_poly.pdbx_strand_id
1 'polypeptide(L)'
;MEPSERPDDPAGTRACHVTRHRAGDARDTVDRVVDETPVALVFNGIAHTVMMATPIDLDAFGLGFALSEGIVERASDVFDIESECRRGSAEVRLTVAQQAFMALKAHRRALAGRTGCGVCGIESIAQLDLHPPRIAAAGAAAGIGADAVARAARALPQRQPLMHATGGIHAAAWCERDGTVLEVVEDVGRHNALDKLIGRLARRRADLGAGFVFLSSRASYELVRKAARVGIPMIATISAPTSLAIDVAREAGVRLLGFCRNDGFVEYVSPDPLPLPEPTPAQPQALTA
;
A
#
# COMPACT_ATOMS: atom_id res chain seq x y z
N MET A 1 18.45 -25.04 -18.47
CA MET A 1 19.62 -24.19 -18.17
C MET A 1 19.11 -23.06 -17.32
N GLU A 2 19.43 -23.03 -16.03
CA GLU A 2 18.95 -22.00 -15.10
C GLU A 2 19.54 -20.64 -15.49
N PRO A 3 18.75 -19.54 -15.49
CA PRO A 3 19.33 -18.23 -15.65
C PRO A 3 20.21 -17.95 -14.43
N SER A 4 21.52 -17.83 -14.65
CA SER A 4 22.48 -17.44 -13.63
C SER A 4 22.13 -16.03 -13.16
N GLU A 5 21.88 -15.86 -11.88
CA GLU A 5 21.87 -14.55 -11.24
C GLU A 5 23.21 -13.87 -11.57
N ARG A 6 23.15 -12.78 -12.33
CA ARG A 6 24.34 -11.95 -12.52
C ARG A 6 24.53 -11.14 -11.24
N PRO A 7 25.76 -10.97 -10.74
CA PRO A 7 26.04 -10.21 -9.53
C PRO A 7 25.50 -8.77 -9.51
N ASP A 8 25.15 -8.23 -10.69
CA ASP A 8 24.67 -6.87 -10.89
C ASP A 8 23.14 -6.76 -11.01
N ASP A 9 22.38 -7.84 -10.82
CA ASP A 9 20.92 -7.78 -10.90
C ASP A 9 20.34 -7.06 -9.66
N PRO A 10 19.48 -6.03 -9.84
CA PRO A 10 18.84 -5.41 -8.70
C PRO A 10 18.04 -6.44 -7.89
N ALA A 11 18.21 -6.44 -6.57
CA ALA A 11 17.45 -7.32 -5.69
C ALA A 11 15.94 -7.18 -5.95
N GLY A 12 15.20 -8.29 -5.97
CA GLY A 12 13.77 -8.30 -6.28
C GLY A 12 13.44 -8.33 -7.78
N THR A 13 14.43 -8.58 -8.64
CA THR A 13 14.23 -8.79 -10.07
C THR A 13 14.93 -10.05 -10.55
N ARG A 14 14.49 -10.59 -11.68
CA ARG A 14 15.18 -11.69 -12.39
C ARG A 14 15.18 -11.46 -13.89
N ALA A 15 16.22 -11.99 -14.55
CA ALA A 15 16.34 -12.00 -16.00
C ALA A 15 15.43 -13.08 -16.62
N CYS A 16 14.78 -12.76 -17.73
CA CYS A 16 13.93 -13.65 -18.51
C CYS A 16 14.35 -13.60 -20.00
N HIS A 17 14.47 -14.75 -20.64
CA HIS A 17 14.58 -14.81 -22.10
C HIS A 17 13.21 -14.57 -22.73
N VAL A 18 13.11 -13.59 -23.60
CA VAL A 18 11.86 -13.16 -24.24
C VAL A 18 12.07 -12.92 -25.74
N THR A 19 11.02 -13.10 -26.52
CA THR A 19 11.00 -12.65 -27.93
C THR A 19 10.27 -11.32 -28.00
N ARG A 20 10.99 -10.26 -28.32
CA ARG A 20 10.41 -8.91 -28.46
C ARG A 20 9.92 -8.68 -29.89
N HIS A 21 8.62 -8.47 -30.04
CA HIS A 21 7.99 -8.11 -31.31
C HIS A 21 7.87 -6.59 -31.43
N ARG A 22 8.38 -6.00 -32.51
CA ARG A 22 8.25 -4.58 -32.77
C ARG A 22 8.15 -4.34 -34.30
N ALA A 23 7.07 -3.70 -34.75
CA ALA A 23 6.84 -3.30 -36.14
C ALA A 23 7.04 -4.42 -37.17
N GLY A 24 6.64 -5.66 -36.85
CA GLY A 24 6.78 -6.83 -37.71
C GLY A 24 8.09 -7.62 -37.54
N ASP A 25 9.06 -7.08 -36.82
CA ASP A 25 10.30 -7.78 -36.49
C ASP A 25 10.14 -8.55 -35.15
N ALA A 26 10.77 -9.73 -35.07
CA ALA A 26 10.86 -10.52 -33.84
C ALA A 26 12.35 -10.75 -33.49
N ARG A 27 12.73 -10.45 -32.24
CA ARG A 27 14.11 -10.61 -31.77
C ARG A 27 14.13 -11.23 -30.37
N ASP A 28 14.95 -12.28 -30.25
CA ASP A 28 15.23 -12.84 -28.94
C ASP A 28 16.17 -11.93 -28.14
N THR A 29 15.80 -11.68 -26.90
CA THR A 29 16.53 -10.80 -25.99
C THR A 29 16.35 -11.25 -24.56
N VAL A 30 17.05 -10.60 -23.65
CA VAL A 30 16.85 -10.77 -22.20
C VAL A 30 16.12 -9.52 -21.69
N ASP A 31 15.03 -9.74 -20.99
CA ASP A 31 14.28 -8.69 -20.29
C ASP A 31 14.33 -8.93 -18.78
N ARG A 32 13.98 -7.92 -17.98
CA ARG A 32 13.87 -8.02 -16.53
C ARG A 32 12.43 -8.02 -16.11
N VAL A 33 12.10 -8.91 -15.20
CA VAL A 33 10.79 -8.97 -14.55
C VAL A 33 10.95 -8.84 -13.04
N VAL A 34 9.94 -8.26 -12.38
CA VAL A 34 9.89 -8.23 -10.92
C VAL A 34 9.79 -9.65 -10.38
N ASP A 35 10.50 -9.93 -9.30
CA ASP A 35 10.39 -11.21 -8.61
C ASP A 35 9.17 -11.20 -7.68
N GLU A 36 8.27 -12.15 -7.91
CA GLU A 36 7.06 -12.37 -7.14
C GLU A 36 7.15 -13.70 -6.42
N THR A 37 7.12 -13.66 -5.10
CA THR A 37 7.37 -14.80 -4.23
C THR A 37 6.27 -14.92 -3.18
N PRO A 38 5.74 -16.14 -2.89
CA PRO A 38 4.86 -16.36 -1.76
C PRO A 38 5.63 -16.15 -0.45
N VAL A 39 5.14 -15.24 0.37
CA VAL A 39 5.69 -14.86 1.68
C VAL A 39 4.68 -15.23 2.75
N ALA A 40 5.05 -16.19 3.60
CA ALA A 40 4.24 -16.57 4.76
C ALA A 40 4.51 -15.61 5.93
N LEU A 41 3.45 -15.06 6.52
CA LEU A 41 3.51 -14.29 7.76
C LEU A 41 3.10 -15.18 8.95
N VAL A 42 4.00 -15.34 9.90
CA VAL A 42 3.87 -16.25 11.04
C VAL A 42 3.97 -15.45 12.34
N PHE A 43 2.96 -15.55 13.20
CA PHE A 43 2.91 -14.85 14.50
C PHE A 43 2.99 -15.87 15.62
N ASN A 44 4.00 -15.74 16.51
CA ASN A 44 4.26 -16.66 17.62
C ASN A 44 4.16 -18.14 17.21
N GLY A 45 4.77 -18.49 16.07
CA GLY A 45 4.80 -19.85 15.52
C GLY A 45 3.51 -20.33 14.82
N ILE A 46 2.49 -19.47 14.65
CA ILE A 46 1.25 -19.80 13.93
C ILE A 46 1.21 -19.04 12.61
N ALA A 47 1.17 -19.77 11.50
CA ALA A 47 1.00 -19.18 10.17
C ALA A 47 -0.33 -18.43 10.10
N HIS A 48 -0.31 -17.16 9.69
CA HIS A 48 -1.47 -16.29 9.60
C HIS A 48 -1.99 -16.18 8.18
N THR A 49 -1.15 -15.79 7.24
CA THR A 49 -1.49 -15.61 5.83
C THR A 49 -0.27 -15.80 4.95
N VAL A 50 -0.50 -16.02 3.65
CA VAL A 50 0.53 -16.00 2.61
C VAL A 50 0.20 -14.88 1.65
N MET A 51 1.18 -14.02 1.38
CA MET A 51 1.06 -12.88 0.46
C MET A 51 2.05 -13.03 -0.68
N MET A 52 1.62 -12.71 -1.91
CA MET A 52 2.55 -12.60 -3.03
C MET A 52 3.24 -11.24 -2.94
N ALA A 53 4.56 -11.24 -2.78
CA ALA A 53 5.35 -10.03 -2.57
C ALA A 53 6.72 -10.12 -3.26
N THR A 54 7.33 -8.99 -3.53
CA THR A 54 8.74 -8.92 -3.90
C THR A 54 9.59 -9.26 -2.67
N PRO A 55 10.54 -10.23 -2.74
CA PRO A 55 11.24 -10.77 -1.57
C PRO A 55 12.37 -9.86 -1.04
N ILE A 56 12.06 -8.59 -0.87
CA ILE A 56 12.95 -7.56 -0.28
C ILE A 56 12.22 -6.87 0.87
N ASP A 57 12.96 -6.33 1.85
CA ASP A 57 12.41 -5.61 3.02
C ASP A 57 11.35 -6.42 3.81
N LEU A 58 11.54 -7.71 3.92
CA LEU A 58 10.56 -8.62 4.49
C LEU A 58 10.28 -8.34 5.98
N ASP A 59 11.29 -7.91 6.74
CA ASP A 59 11.10 -7.52 8.15
C ASP A 59 10.19 -6.28 8.26
N ALA A 60 10.41 -5.29 7.38
CA ALA A 60 9.56 -4.11 7.31
C ALA A 60 8.14 -4.49 6.86
N PHE A 61 8.04 -5.43 5.90
CA PHE A 61 6.74 -5.96 5.46
C PHE A 61 5.96 -6.59 6.63
N GLY A 62 6.60 -7.48 7.39
CA GLY A 62 5.95 -8.13 8.54
C GLY A 62 5.49 -7.14 9.60
N LEU A 63 6.35 -6.18 9.99
CA LEU A 63 6.01 -5.15 10.97
C LEU A 63 4.87 -4.25 10.50
N GLY A 64 4.97 -3.75 9.26
CA GLY A 64 3.96 -2.86 8.69
C GLY A 64 2.62 -3.55 8.52
N PHE A 65 2.60 -4.81 8.07
CA PHE A 65 1.40 -5.63 8.00
C PHE A 65 0.76 -5.80 9.40
N ALA A 66 1.56 -6.12 10.42
CA ALA A 66 1.06 -6.30 11.78
C ALA A 66 0.39 -5.03 12.32
N LEU A 67 0.95 -3.85 12.03
CA LEU A 67 0.41 -2.55 12.44
C LEU A 67 -0.83 -2.18 11.63
N SER A 68 -0.75 -2.24 10.31
CA SER A 68 -1.81 -1.80 9.39
C SER A 68 -3.05 -2.69 9.42
N GLU A 69 -2.90 -3.99 9.75
CA GLU A 69 -4.00 -4.92 9.98
C GLU A 69 -4.48 -4.93 11.44
N GLY A 70 -3.82 -4.19 12.33
CA GLY A 70 -4.19 -4.10 13.74
C GLY A 70 -3.97 -5.39 14.52
N ILE A 71 -3.02 -6.20 14.09
CA ILE A 71 -2.58 -7.36 14.87
C ILE A 71 -1.87 -6.87 16.14
N VAL A 72 -1.10 -5.79 16.00
CA VAL A 72 -0.48 -5.06 17.11
C VAL A 72 -0.87 -3.58 17.04
N GLU A 73 -0.93 -2.92 18.18
CA GLU A 73 -1.25 -1.49 18.25
C GLU A 73 0.01 -0.63 18.10
N ARG A 74 1.16 -1.11 18.49
CA ARG A 74 2.44 -0.38 18.47
C ARG A 74 3.58 -1.27 18.02
N ALA A 75 4.59 -0.69 17.42
CA ALA A 75 5.81 -1.40 17.04
C ALA A 75 6.52 -2.07 18.24
N SER A 76 6.39 -1.51 19.45
CA SER A 76 6.93 -2.10 20.69
C SER A 76 6.26 -3.41 21.12
N ASP A 77 5.10 -3.72 20.54
CA ASP A 77 4.39 -4.97 20.80
C ASP A 77 4.92 -6.13 19.94
N VAL A 78 5.87 -5.83 19.04
CA VAL A 78 6.65 -6.79 18.27
C VAL A 78 8.04 -6.89 18.90
N PHE A 79 8.37 -8.04 19.46
CA PHE A 79 9.60 -8.26 20.22
C PHE A 79 10.75 -8.73 19.33
N ASP A 80 10.42 -9.48 18.27
CA ASP A 80 11.40 -10.02 17.35
C ASP A 80 10.79 -10.22 15.96
N ILE A 81 11.61 -10.10 14.91
CA ILE A 81 11.26 -10.35 13.52
C ILE A 81 12.42 -11.08 12.86
N GLU A 82 12.14 -12.27 12.34
CA GLU A 82 13.08 -13.06 11.55
C GLU A 82 12.50 -13.29 10.16
N SER A 83 13.26 -13.01 9.13
CA SER A 83 12.89 -13.33 7.75
C SER A 83 13.85 -14.39 7.17
N GLU A 84 13.27 -15.38 6.52
CA GLU A 84 13.99 -16.45 5.86
C GLU A 84 13.53 -16.56 4.41
N CYS A 85 14.45 -16.36 3.47
CA CYS A 85 14.20 -16.61 2.05
C CYS A 85 14.68 -18.01 1.68
N ARG A 86 13.81 -18.77 1.02
CA ARG A 86 14.10 -20.08 0.44
C ARG A 86 13.87 -20.01 -1.07
N ARG A 87 14.31 -21.04 -1.80
CA ARG A 87 14.06 -21.11 -3.24
C ARG A 87 12.54 -21.13 -3.51
N GLY A 88 12.01 -20.03 -4.09
CA GLY A 88 10.62 -19.90 -4.49
C GLY A 88 9.62 -19.63 -3.36
N SER A 89 10.08 -19.31 -2.14
CA SER A 89 9.21 -18.90 -1.02
C SER A 89 10.00 -18.11 0.01
N ALA A 90 9.28 -17.34 0.84
CA ALA A 90 9.85 -16.70 2.01
C ALA A 90 8.92 -16.82 3.21
N GLU A 91 9.47 -16.69 4.40
CA GLU A 91 8.73 -16.68 5.65
C GLU A 91 9.20 -15.52 6.52
N VAL A 92 8.26 -14.81 7.12
CA VAL A 92 8.51 -13.77 8.12
C VAL A 92 7.86 -14.19 9.42
N ARG A 93 8.69 -14.45 10.42
CA ARG A 93 8.27 -14.83 11.76
C ARG A 93 8.31 -13.61 12.68
N LEU A 94 7.19 -13.31 13.31
CA LEU A 94 7.07 -12.23 14.27
C LEU A 94 6.75 -12.80 15.65
N THR A 95 7.53 -12.42 16.65
CA THR A 95 7.21 -12.63 18.04
C THR A 95 6.50 -11.40 18.58
N VAL A 96 5.20 -11.54 18.89
CA VAL A 96 4.35 -10.42 19.32
C VAL A 96 3.86 -10.61 20.75
N ALA A 97 3.43 -9.52 21.37
CA ALA A 97 2.87 -9.51 22.72
C ALA A 97 1.71 -10.53 22.85
N GLN A 98 1.66 -11.22 23.97
CA GLN A 98 0.70 -12.30 24.20
C GLN A 98 -0.77 -11.84 24.04
N GLN A 99 -1.09 -10.63 24.47
CA GLN A 99 -2.43 -10.06 24.29
C GLN A 99 -2.82 -9.94 22.83
N ALA A 100 -1.93 -9.40 22.00
CA ALA A 100 -2.11 -9.27 20.53
C ALA A 100 -2.29 -10.65 19.89
N PHE A 101 -1.49 -11.62 20.29
CA PHE A 101 -1.58 -13.00 19.79
C PHE A 101 -2.90 -13.69 20.17
N MET A 102 -3.40 -13.47 21.38
CA MET A 102 -4.69 -14.03 21.81
C MET A 102 -5.85 -13.41 21.03
N ALA A 103 -5.82 -12.09 20.77
CA ALA A 103 -6.80 -11.43 19.91
C ALA A 103 -6.79 -11.99 18.49
N LEU A 104 -5.60 -12.18 17.91
CA LEU A 104 -5.41 -12.79 16.59
C LEU A 104 -6.00 -14.21 16.51
N LYS A 105 -5.77 -15.04 17.54
CA LYS A 105 -6.35 -16.40 17.64
C LYS A 105 -7.87 -16.40 17.71
N ALA A 106 -8.44 -15.48 18.48
CA ALA A 106 -9.89 -15.34 18.59
C ALA A 106 -10.51 -14.95 17.23
N HIS A 107 -9.89 -13.98 16.55
CA HIS A 107 -10.32 -13.54 15.22
C HIS A 107 -10.18 -14.65 14.16
N ARG A 108 -9.10 -15.44 14.22
CA ARG A 108 -8.84 -16.54 13.28
C ARG A 108 -9.85 -17.69 13.40
N ARG A 109 -10.35 -18.00 14.58
CA ARG A 109 -11.39 -19.04 14.79
C ARG A 109 -12.69 -18.68 14.06
N ALA A 110 -12.95 -17.38 13.87
CA ALA A 110 -14.09 -16.87 13.11
C ALA A 110 -13.87 -16.89 11.59
N LEU A 111 -12.68 -17.25 11.09
CA LEU A 111 -12.25 -17.00 9.70
C LEU A 111 -11.50 -18.19 9.09
N ALA A 112 -12.05 -19.40 9.15
CA ALA A 112 -11.45 -20.58 8.49
C ALA A 112 -11.65 -20.49 6.95
N GLY A 113 -10.56 -20.21 6.17
CA GLY A 113 -10.58 -20.31 4.70
C GLY A 113 -10.19 -19.04 3.92
N ARG A 114 -9.03 -18.42 4.17
CA ARG A 114 -8.64 -17.13 3.54
C ARG A 114 -7.72 -17.24 2.35
N THR A 115 -7.90 -16.34 1.38
CA THR A 115 -6.96 -16.02 0.31
C THR A 115 -6.36 -14.61 0.48
N GLY A 116 -5.19 -14.38 -0.12
CA GLY A 116 -4.20 -13.33 0.18
C GLY A 116 -4.56 -11.84 0.16
N CYS A 117 -5.77 -11.40 -0.23
CA CYS A 117 -6.15 -9.97 -0.15
C CYS A 117 -6.92 -9.61 1.13
N GLY A 118 -7.12 -10.57 2.05
CA GLY A 118 -7.84 -10.34 3.30
C GLY A 118 -9.37 -10.22 3.15
N VAL A 119 -9.88 -10.12 1.92
CA VAL A 119 -11.31 -10.01 1.61
C VAL A 119 -11.88 -11.34 1.08
N CYS A 120 -11.10 -12.09 0.29
CA CYS A 120 -11.51 -13.41 -0.16
C CYS A 120 -11.49 -14.41 1.02
N GLY A 121 -12.66 -14.93 1.39
CA GLY A 121 -12.82 -15.84 2.52
C GLY A 121 -13.35 -15.20 3.80
N ILE A 122 -13.75 -13.93 3.77
CA ILE A 122 -14.60 -13.33 4.80
C ILE A 122 -16.01 -13.89 4.64
N GLU A 123 -16.50 -14.58 5.66
CA GLU A 123 -17.83 -15.23 5.63
C GLU A 123 -18.99 -14.24 5.75
N SER A 124 -18.73 -13.01 6.17
CA SER A 124 -19.75 -11.98 6.38
C SER A 124 -19.20 -10.57 6.12
N ILE A 125 -19.99 -9.75 5.44
CA ILE A 125 -19.71 -8.31 5.24
C ILE A 125 -19.50 -7.60 6.58
N ALA A 126 -20.17 -8.03 7.65
CA ALA A 126 -20.02 -7.49 9.00
C ALA A 126 -18.61 -7.68 9.60
N GLN A 127 -17.78 -8.54 9.01
CA GLN A 127 -16.39 -8.75 9.42
C GLN A 127 -15.40 -7.85 8.67
N LEU A 128 -15.87 -7.10 7.66
CA LEU A 128 -15.06 -6.08 7.01
C LEU A 128 -14.97 -4.86 7.92
N ASP A 129 -13.75 -4.45 8.24
CA ASP A 129 -13.50 -3.20 8.95
C ASP A 129 -13.68 -2.02 7.96
N LEU A 130 -14.92 -1.65 7.71
CA LEU A 130 -15.30 -0.55 6.81
C LEU A 130 -15.37 0.80 7.53
N HIS A 131 -15.34 0.80 8.86
CA HIS A 131 -15.49 1.96 9.72
C HIS A 131 -14.28 2.16 10.62
N PRO A 132 -13.10 2.50 10.07
CA PRO A 132 -11.92 2.73 10.89
C PRO A 132 -12.17 3.94 11.81
N PRO A 133 -11.55 3.95 13.01
CA PRO A 133 -11.68 5.08 13.92
C PRO A 133 -11.12 6.36 13.26
N ARG A 134 -11.76 7.50 13.58
CA ARG A 134 -11.26 8.80 13.12
C ARG A 134 -9.86 9.03 13.65
N ILE A 135 -8.93 9.37 12.75
CA ILE A 135 -7.53 9.59 13.14
C ILE A 135 -7.37 10.84 14.01
N ALA A 136 -6.48 10.78 15.00
CA ALA A 136 -6.19 11.92 15.87
C ALA A 136 -5.58 13.11 15.10
N ALA A 137 -4.83 12.83 14.04
CA ALA A 137 -4.21 13.80 13.14
C ALA A 137 -5.16 14.29 12.03
N ALA A 138 -6.49 14.05 12.14
CA ALA A 138 -7.45 14.59 11.19
C ALA A 138 -7.32 16.13 11.13
N GLY A 139 -7.14 16.65 9.91
CA GLY A 139 -6.84 18.06 9.71
C GLY A 139 -5.36 18.44 9.69
N ALA A 140 -4.44 17.59 10.17
CA ALA A 140 -3.00 17.86 10.07
C ALA A 140 -2.53 18.06 8.62
N ALA A 141 -3.23 17.46 7.65
CA ALA A 141 -2.97 17.61 6.23
C ALA A 141 -3.50 18.91 5.59
N ALA A 142 -4.25 19.75 6.31
CA ALA A 142 -4.86 20.96 5.76
C ALA A 142 -3.84 21.95 5.16
N GLY A 143 -2.66 22.05 5.77
CA GLY A 143 -1.58 22.92 5.30
C GLY A 143 -0.69 22.34 4.19
N ILE A 144 -0.98 21.15 3.65
CA ILE A 144 -0.23 20.57 2.54
C ILE A 144 -0.79 21.10 1.22
N GLY A 145 -0.06 22.02 0.60
CA GLY A 145 -0.50 22.73 -0.61
C GLY A 145 -0.29 21.93 -1.91
N ALA A 146 -0.80 22.49 -3.01
CA ALA A 146 -0.69 21.89 -4.34
C ALA A 146 0.77 21.73 -4.79
N ASP A 147 1.65 22.67 -4.47
CA ASP A 147 3.08 22.61 -4.83
C ASP A 147 3.79 21.43 -4.19
N ALA A 148 3.42 21.07 -2.95
CA ALA A 148 3.95 19.90 -2.26
C ALA A 148 3.55 18.60 -2.98
N VAL A 149 2.27 18.48 -3.35
CA VAL A 149 1.76 17.32 -4.10
C VAL A 149 2.45 17.21 -5.46
N ALA A 150 2.56 18.32 -6.20
CA ALA A 150 3.23 18.36 -7.50
C ALA A 150 4.73 18.02 -7.39
N ARG A 151 5.42 18.47 -6.34
CA ARG A 151 6.82 18.12 -6.06
C ARG A 151 6.97 16.62 -5.85
N ALA A 152 6.15 16.01 -4.99
CA ALA A 152 6.15 14.59 -4.74
C ALA A 152 5.84 13.77 -6.01
N ALA A 153 4.85 14.20 -6.80
CA ALA A 153 4.47 13.56 -8.07
C ALA A 153 5.61 13.54 -9.09
N ARG A 154 6.40 14.61 -9.17
CA ARG A 154 7.59 14.67 -10.06
C ARG A 154 8.76 13.85 -9.53
N ALA A 155 8.94 13.78 -8.22
CA ALA A 155 10.07 13.10 -7.60
C ALA A 155 9.91 11.58 -7.57
N LEU A 156 8.68 11.07 -7.38
CA LEU A 156 8.42 9.64 -7.20
C LEU A 156 8.97 8.78 -8.34
N PRO A 157 8.70 9.05 -9.64
CA PRO A 157 9.21 8.21 -10.73
C PRO A 157 10.74 8.09 -10.73
N GLN A 158 11.46 9.14 -10.35
CA GLN A 158 12.92 9.16 -10.32
C GLN A 158 13.52 8.30 -9.21
N ARG A 159 12.72 7.87 -8.26
CA ARG A 159 13.11 7.10 -7.08
C ARG A 159 12.56 5.67 -7.08
N GLN A 160 12.18 5.16 -8.26
CA GLN A 160 11.63 3.83 -8.46
C GLN A 160 12.58 2.94 -9.31
N PRO A 161 13.69 2.46 -8.75
CA PRO A 161 14.67 1.65 -9.51
C PRO A 161 14.09 0.37 -10.06
N LEU A 162 13.20 -0.33 -9.31
CA LEU A 162 12.58 -1.55 -9.78
C LEU A 162 11.54 -1.29 -10.88
N MET A 163 10.79 -0.20 -10.79
CA MET A 163 9.90 0.23 -11.87
C MET A 163 10.67 0.53 -13.14
N HIS A 164 11.81 1.22 -13.03
CA HIS A 164 12.66 1.50 -14.20
C HIS A 164 13.23 0.22 -14.81
N ALA A 165 13.57 -0.77 -13.99
CA ALA A 165 14.14 -2.03 -14.45
C ALA A 165 13.10 -2.97 -15.07
N THR A 166 11.85 -2.96 -14.58
CA THR A 166 10.86 -4.01 -14.89
C THR A 166 9.55 -3.50 -15.49
N GLY A 167 9.17 -2.26 -15.20
CA GLY A 167 7.88 -1.68 -15.63
C GLY A 167 6.64 -2.24 -14.92
N GLY A 168 6.78 -3.21 -14.00
CA GLY A 168 5.67 -4.01 -13.48
C GLY A 168 5.52 -3.99 -11.95
N ILE A 169 5.79 -2.86 -11.28
CA ILE A 169 5.80 -2.78 -9.82
C ILE A 169 5.06 -1.54 -9.30
N HIS A 170 4.55 -1.60 -8.08
CA HIS A 170 3.95 -0.48 -7.39
C HIS A 170 4.92 0.15 -6.39
N ALA A 171 4.67 1.44 -6.07
CA ALA A 171 5.43 2.15 -5.06
C ALA A 171 4.52 2.85 -4.05
N ALA A 172 5.01 2.91 -2.81
CA ALA A 172 4.53 3.78 -1.75
C ALA A 172 5.68 4.67 -1.29
N ALA A 173 5.43 5.98 -1.23
CA ALA A 173 6.40 6.97 -0.80
C ALA A 173 5.92 7.71 0.45
N TRP A 174 6.83 8.00 1.37
CA TRP A 174 6.62 8.93 2.46
C TRP A 174 7.14 10.31 2.08
N CYS A 175 6.29 11.30 2.22
CA CYS A 175 6.57 12.68 1.85
C CYS A 175 6.41 13.61 3.05
N GLU A 176 7.32 14.55 3.19
CA GLU A 176 7.16 15.68 4.12
C GLU A 176 6.05 16.63 3.65
N ARG A 177 5.62 17.52 4.53
CA ARG A 177 4.55 18.49 4.27
C ARG A 177 4.83 19.41 3.07
N ASP A 178 6.09 19.65 2.75
CA ASP A 178 6.53 20.45 1.60
C ASP A 178 6.60 19.63 0.29
N GLY A 179 6.35 18.32 0.34
CA GLY A 179 6.41 17.40 -0.78
C GLY A 179 7.78 16.78 -1.04
N THR A 180 8.76 17.00 -0.15
CA THR A 180 10.03 16.29 -0.22
C THR A 180 9.80 14.81 0.03
N VAL A 181 10.17 13.96 -0.94
CA VAL A 181 10.07 12.51 -0.82
C VAL A 181 11.25 12.00 0.01
N LEU A 182 10.99 11.52 1.21
CA LEU A 182 12.02 10.99 2.11
C LEU A 182 12.32 9.52 1.83
N GLU A 183 11.29 8.72 1.63
CA GLU A 183 11.42 7.27 1.47
C GLU A 183 10.50 6.76 0.37
N VAL A 184 10.98 5.77 -0.40
CA VAL A 184 10.21 5.07 -1.41
C VAL A 184 10.41 3.58 -1.21
N VAL A 185 9.34 2.84 -1.27
CA VAL A 185 9.33 1.37 -1.21
C VAL A 185 8.56 0.84 -2.39
N GLU A 186 9.11 -0.17 -3.05
CA GLU A 186 8.50 -0.82 -4.21
C GLU A 186 8.13 -2.27 -3.88
N ASP A 187 6.99 -2.72 -4.39
CA ASP A 187 6.53 -4.11 -4.30
C ASP A 187 5.58 -4.43 -5.47
N VAL A 188 5.57 -5.70 -5.89
CA VAL A 188 4.60 -6.20 -6.89
C VAL A 188 3.15 -5.96 -6.46
N GLY A 189 2.88 -6.02 -5.15
CA GLY A 189 1.59 -5.73 -4.53
C GLY A 189 1.51 -4.31 -3.96
N ARG A 190 0.54 -3.50 -4.40
CA ARG A 190 0.35 -2.14 -3.86
C ARG A 190 0.11 -2.11 -2.35
N HIS A 191 -0.57 -3.11 -1.78
CA HIS A 191 -0.80 -3.23 -0.33
C HIS A 191 0.50 -3.50 0.40
N ASN A 192 1.31 -4.41 -0.14
CA ASN A 192 2.61 -4.76 0.43
C ASN A 192 3.58 -3.58 0.38
N ALA A 193 3.56 -2.77 -0.70
CA ALA A 193 4.37 -1.56 -0.79
C ALA A 193 4.04 -0.57 0.35
N LEU A 194 2.74 -0.39 0.66
CA LEU A 194 2.31 0.45 1.78
C LEU A 194 2.70 -0.18 3.12
N ASP A 195 2.51 -1.49 3.30
CA ASP A 195 2.90 -2.18 4.52
C ASP A 195 4.41 -2.08 4.76
N LYS A 196 5.24 -2.32 3.75
CA LYS A 196 6.69 -2.14 3.84
C LYS A 196 7.07 -0.71 4.24
N LEU A 197 6.41 0.29 3.64
CA LEU A 197 6.63 1.69 3.99
C LEU A 197 6.30 1.96 5.46
N ILE A 198 5.12 1.54 5.91
CA ILE A 198 4.67 1.67 7.32
C ILE A 198 5.69 1.01 8.25
N GLY A 199 6.15 -0.20 7.93
CA GLY A 199 7.14 -0.91 8.75
C GLY A 199 8.49 -0.18 8.82
N ARG A 200 9.00 0.37 7.71
CA ARG A 200 10.22 1.17 7.70
C ARG A 200 10.07 2.44 8.55
N LEU A 201 8.95 3.16 8.42
CA LEU A 201 8.67 4.34 9.21
C LEU A 201 8.52 4.03 10.70
N ALA A 202 7.84 2.93 11.05
CA ALA A 202 7.70 2.48 12.43
C ALA A 202 9.05 2.12 13.07
N ARG A 203 9.95 1.44 12.36
CA ARG A 203 11.31 1.13 12.83
C ARG A 203 12.14 2.39 13.11
N ARG A 204 11.90 3.46 12.36
CA ARG A 204 12.55 4.77 12.58
C ARG A 204 11.82 5.65 13.60
N ARG A 205 10.70 5.17 14.16
CA ARG A 205 9.83 5.94 15.06
C ARG A 205 9.39 7.28 14.44
N ALA A 206 9.13 7.27 13.12
CA ALA A 206 8.68 8.44 12.42
C ALA A 206 7.29 8.88 12.90
N ASP A 207 7.08 10.19 12.97
CA ASP A 207 5.75 10.76 13.24
C ASP A 207 4.90 10.67 11.95
N LEU A 208 3.98 9.70 11.92
CA LEU A 208 3.12 9.47 10.77
C LEU A 208 2.06 10.58 10.58
N GLY A 209 1.85 11.43 11.58
CA GLY A 209 1.02 12.64 11.47
C GLY A 209 1.71 13.82 10.78
N ALA A 210 3.04 13.79 10.65
CA ALA A 210 3.83 14.93 10.18
C ALA A 210 3.99 15.02 8.65
N GLY A 211 3.47 14.07 7.88
CA GLY A 211 3.64 14.03 6.43
C GLY A 211 2.47 13.37 5.71
N PHE A 212 2.73 12.83 4.54
CA PHE A 212 1.71 12.12 3.76
C PHE A 212 2.29 10.96 2.95
N VAL A 213 1.41 10.04 2.57
CA VAL A 213 1.75 8.94 1.67
C VAL A 213 1.40 9.30 0.22
N PHE A 214 2.34 9.02 -0.70
CA PHE A 214 2.12 9.12 -2.13
C PHE A 214 2.20 7.73 -2.77
N LEU A 215 1.14 7.30 -3.46
CA LEU A 215 1.02 5.97 -4.05
C LEU A 215 1.08 6.00 -5.58
N SER A 216 1.82 5.09 -6.19
CA SER A 216 1.83 4.90 -7.65
C SER A 216 0.60 4.15 -8.18
N SER A 217 -0.25 3.64 -7.30
CA SER A 217 -1.44 2.85 -7.61
C SER A 217 -2.73 3.66 -7.53
N ARG A 218 -3.90 2.99 -7.68
CA ARG A 218 -5.20 3.51 -7.24
C ARG A 218 -5.28 3.51 -5.72
N ALA A 219 -6.10 4.39 -5.13
CA ALA A 219 -6.52 4.25 -3.75
C ALA A 219 -7.73 3.31 -3.67
N SER A 220 -7.54 2.11 -3.08
CA SER A 220 -8.63 1.23 -2.68
C SER A 220 -8.99 1.46 -1.21
N TYR A 221 -10.14 0.95 -0.77
CA TYR A 221 -10.55 1.08 0.62
C TYR A 221 -9.54 0.47 1.59
N GLU A 222 -8.89 -0.64 1.22
CA GLU A 222 -7.87 -1.28 2.07
C GLU A 222 -6.66 -0.36 2.31
N LEU A 223 -6.20 0.34 1.28
CA LEU A 223 -5.06 1.26 1.41
C LEU A 223 -5.41 2.45 2.32
N VAL A 224 -6.64 2.97 2.19
CA VAL A 224 -7.12 4.06 3.06
C VAL A 224 -7.29 3.57 4.50
N ARG A 225 -7.89 2.39 4.70
CA ARG A 225 -8.05 1.78 6.01
C ARG A 225 -6.71 1.54 6.70
N LYS A 226 -5.73 0.98 5.98
CA LYS A 226 -4.37 0.75 6.47
C LYS A 226 -3.70 2.05 6.91
N ALA A 227 -3.78 3.08 6.09
CA ALA A 227 -3.21 4.40 6.39
C ALA A 227 -3.90 5.06 7.60
N ALA A 228 -5.23 5.01 7.65
CA ALA A 228 -6.02 5.52 8.77
C ALA A 228 -5.65 4.83 10.09
N ARG A 229 -5.50 3.49 10.06
CA ARG A 229 -5.17 2.71 11.25
C ARG A 229 -3.87 3.13 11.91
N VAL A 230 -2.88 3.52 11.12
CA VAL A 230 -1.59 3.99 11.64
C VAL A 230 -1.50 5.51 11.78
N GLY A 231 -2.61 6.23 11.57
CA GLY A 231 -2.70 7.67 11.80
C GLY A 231 -2.12 8.55 10.69
N ILE A 232 -1.98 8.04 9.45
CA ILE A 232 -1.54 8.83 8.30
C ILE A 232 -2.66 9.77 7.85
N PRO A 233 -2.47 11.10 7.86
CA PRO A 233 -3.56 12.06 7.66
C PRO A 233 -3.91 12.32 6.19
N MET A 234 -3.05 11.93 5.24
CA MET A 234 -3.27 12.21 3.83
C MET A 234 -2.69 11.11 2.93
N ILE A 235 -3.47 10.78 1.90
CA ILE A 235 -3.06 9.90 0.80
C ILE A 235 -3.20 10.67 -0.51
N ALA A 236 -2.11 10.72 -1.29
CA ALA A 236 -2.09 11.17 -2.67
C ALA A 236 -1.80 9.97 -3.59
N THR A 237 -2.48 9.89 -4.74
CA THR A 237 -2.32 8.77 -5.69
C THR A 237 -2.20 9.25 -7.12
N ILE A 238 -1.42 8.54 -7.95
CA ILE A 238 -1.31 8.84 -9.39
C ILE A 238 -2.63 8.55 -10.13
N SER A 239 -3.44 7.63 -9.61
CA SER A 239 -4.67 7.16 -10.25
C SER A 239 -5.92 7.48 -9.43
N ALA A 240 -7.09 6.96 -9.84
CA ALA A 240 -8.36 7.22 -9.18
C ALA A 240 -8.51 6.47 -7.84
N PRO A 241 -9.23 7.03 -6.87
CA PRO A 241 -9.78 6.28 -5.74
C PRO A 241 -11.03 5.49 -6.17
N THR A 242 -11.40 4.49 -5.38
CA THR A 242 -12.70 3.82 -5.47
C THR A 242 -13.75 4.55 -4.62
N SER A 243 -15.05 4.34 -4.89
CA SER A 243 -16.13 4.95 -4.08
C SER A 243 -16.00 4.61 -2.60
N LEU A 244 -15.79 3.34 -2.28
CA LEU A 244 -15.61 2.90 -0.89
C LEU A 244 -14.35 3.50 -0.24
N ALA A 245 -13.28 3.73 -1.00
CA ALA A 245 -12.09 4.43 -0.49
C ALA A 245 -12.40 5.87 -0.08
N ILE A 246 -13.26 6.56 -0.85
CA ILE A 246 -13.71 7.92 -0.54
C ILE A 246 -14.55 7.94 0.74
N ASP A 247 -15.47 6.99 0.89
CA ASP A 247 -16.33 6.90 2.08
C ASP A 247 -15.52 6.61 3.34
N VAL A 248 -14.61 5.63 3.28
CA VAL A 248 -13.69 5.30 4.37
C VAL A 248 -12.76 6.48 4.72
N ALA A 249 -12.23 7.19 3.71
CA ALA A 249 -11.38 8.36 3.95
C ALA A 249 -12.14 9.50 4.66
N ARG A 250 -13.39 9.74 4.26
CA ARG A 250 -14.25 10.76 4.86
C ARG A 250 -14.55 10.45 6.33
N GLU A 251 -14.90 9.20 6.62
CA GLU A 251 -15.19 8.74 7.98
C GLU A 251 -13.94 8.81 8.87
N ALA A 252 -12.82 8.31 8.38
CA ALA A 252 -11.55 8.32 9.11
C ALA A 252 -10.91 9.71 9.26
N GLY A 253 -11.34 10.71 8.47
CA GLY A 253 -10.72 12.04 8.44
C GLY A 253 -9.39 12.08 7.70
N VAL A 254 -9.19 11.17 6.73
CA VAL A 254 -8.02 11.13 5.85
C VAL A 254 -8.28 12.00 4.63
N ARG A 255 -7.41 12.97 4.36
CA ARG A 255 -7.42 13.73 3.12
C ARG A 255 -7.06 12.83 1.94
N LEU A 256 -7.89 12.80 0.89
CA LEU A 256 -7.71 11.88 -0.23
C LEU A 256 -7.61 12.62 -1.57
N LEU A 257 -6.46 12.50 -2.20
CA LEU A 257 -6.16 13.07 -3.52
C LEU A 257 -5.95 11.95 -4.54
N GLY A 258 -6.51 12.15 -5.72
CA GLY A 258 -6.30 11.27 -6.87
C GLY A 258 -5.82 12.03 -8.10
N PHE A 259 -5.37 11.28 -9.12
CA PHE A 259 -4.84 11.85 -10.38
C PHE A 259 -3.71 12.85 -10.17
N CYS A 260 -2.90 12.67 -9.12
CA CYS A 260 -1.76 13.51 -8.81
C CYS A 260 -0.66 13.31 -9.85
N ARG A 261 -0.71 14.12 -10.92
CA ARG A 261 0.23 14.06 -12.05
C ARG A 261 0.58 15.47 -12.49
N ASN A 262 1.84 15.66 -12.87
CA ASN A 262 2.35 16.96 -13.33
C ASN A 262 2.00 18.08 -12.32
N ASP A 263 1.11 18.99 -12.69
CA ASP A 263 0.77 20.18 -11.92
C ASP A 263 -0.68 20.14 -11.38
N GLY A 264 -1.34 18.96 -11.44
CA GLY A 264 -2.74 18.84 -11.03
C GLY A 264 -3.07 17.60 -10.24
N PHE A 265 -4.17 17.68 -9.51
CA PHE A 265 -4.81 16.56 -8.81
C PHE A 265 -6.31 16.83 -8.63
N VAL A 266 -7.03 15.79 -8.26
CA VAL A 266 -8.44 15.89 -7.84
C VAL A 266 -8.51 15.59 -6.34
N GLU A 267 -9.10 16.50 -5.57
CA GLU A 267 -9.36 16.31 -4.15
C GLU A 267 -10.73 15.68 -3.94
N TYR A 268 -10.76 14.44 -3.46
CA TYR A 268 -11.97 13.67 -3.21
C TYR A 268 -12.48 13.81 -1.79
N VAL A 269 -11.56 13.96 -0.84
CA VAL A 269 -11.87 14.21 0.58
C VAL A 269 -10.95 15.31 1.08
N SER A 270 -11.56 16.43 1.52
CA SER A 270 -10.88 17.55 2.17
C SER A 270 -11.06 17.49 3.68
N PRO A 271 -10.08 17.96 4.48
CA PRO A 271 -10.25 18.17 5.91
C PRO A 271 -11.33 19.23 6.22
N ASP A 272 -11.48 20.22 5.33
CA ASP A 272 -12.57 21.21 5.35
C ASP A 272 -13.48 20.95 4.15
N PRO A 273 -14.56 20.16 4.33
CA PRO A 273 -15.42 19.80 3.21
C PRO A 273 -16.04 21.07 2.59
N LEU A 274 -15.82 21.23 1.29
CA LEU A 274 -16.59 22.21 0.51
C LEU A 274 -18.08 21.85 0.60
N PRO A 275 -18.99 22.83 0.70
CA PRO A 275 -20.40 22.54 0.61
C PRO A 275 -20.70 21.78 -0.68
N LEU A 276 -21.46 20.70 -0.57
CA LEU A 276 -21.85 19.93 -1.76
C LEU A 276 -22.56 20.89 -2.74
N PRO A 277 -22.24 20.85 -4.04
CA PRO A 277 -23.01 21.57 -5.02
C PRO A 277 -24.46 21.12 -4.91
N GLU A 278 -25.40 22.08 -4.92
CA GLU A 278 -26.82 21.73 -4.95
C GLU A 278 -27.10 20.79 -6.12
N PRO A 279 -27.92 19.74 -5.95
CA PRO A 279 -28.25 18.85 -7.02
C PRO A 279 -28.80 19.65 -8.20
N THR A 280 -28.14 19.60 -9.33
CA THR A 280 -28.64 20.21 -10.57
C THR A 280 -30.03 19.64 -10.81
N PRO A 281 -31.07 20.47 -10.94
CA PRO A 281 -32.41 19.96 -11.19
C PRO A 281 -32.40 19.12 -12.46
N ALA A 282 -32.94 17.89 -12.35
CA ALA A 282 -33.04 16.99 -13.48
C ALA A 282 -33.73 17.70 -14.65
N GLN A 283 -33.04 17.82 -15.77
CA GLN A 283 -33.69 18.31 -16.98
C GLN A 283 -34.80 17.32 -17.35
N PRO A 284 -36.04 17.79 -17.54
CA PRO A 284 -37.14 16.93 -17.94
C PRO A 284 -36.76 16.30 -19.31
N GLN A 285 -36.66 14.98 -19.34
CA GLN A 285 -36.52 14.25 -20.60
C GLN A 285 -37.76 14.57 -21.43
N ALA A 286 -37.57 15.27 -22.55
CA ALA A 286 -38.62 15.46 -23.53
C ALA A 286 -39.01 14.07 -24.07
N LEU A 287 -40.17 13.57 -23.69
CA LEU A 287 -40.81 12.43 -24.32
C LEU A 287 -41.16 12.89 -25.76
N THR A 288 -40.35 12.46 -26.71
CA THR A 288 -40.70 12.54 -28.13
C THR A 288 -41.78 11.48 -28.38
N ALA A 289 -42.99 11.96 -28.75
CA ALA A 289 -44.10 11.13 -29.20
C ALA A 289 -43.80 10.52 -30.57
#